data_727d1f6b632793c04e8b053b758ec6f9
#
_entry.id   727d1f6b632793c04e8b053b758ec6f9
#
_cell.length_a   1.000
_cell.length_b   1.000
_cell.length_c   1.000
_cell.angle_alpha   90.00
_cell.angle_beta   90.00
_cell.angle_gamma   90.00
#
_symmetry.space_group_name_H-M   'P 1'
#
loop_
_entity.id
_entity.type
_entity.pdbx_description
1 polymer ?
#
loop_
_entity_poly.entity_id
_entity_poly.type
_entity_poly.pdbx_seq_one_letter_code
_entity_poly.pdbx_strand_id
1 'polypeptide(L)'
;MPTNTKLIVGVDEAGYGPSIGPLTVCATCWRVPSSFDVTQMSLLLEQEIQARPWKPTLTHVPIGDSKKIHQGRYSVEGLILGTYFLFHACDGKPVADWDSRLASIAREDSKRIQSVPWYALRSTDREERLISFLAEPEAYFNAGRKKLKSLSIQAVGLRMRVLDEIEFNAQINRTGNKSTLLSEASLQLVNDSVKVYGRKGESVEVYCDKHGGRNRYQSVLSHVFDQAWFEIELEGKSCSRYSTLWRGYPLRIQFQVNGDSLFPSAAASIVAKWTREELMDRLNRFWQSRCSEPISATAGYYVDALRFAKQIEKAAETANLPKERWWRKK
;
A
#
# COMPACT_ATOMS: atom_id res chain seq x y z
N MET A 1 -10.15 31.16 8.75
CA MET A 1 -8.74 31.37 9.15
C MET A 1 -7.95 30.22 8.56
N PRO A 2 -6.73 30.44 8.05
CA PRO A 2 -5.89 29.32 7.63
C PRO A 2 -5.64 28.41 8.85
N THR A 3 -5.74 27.10 8.62
CA THR A 3 -5.44 26.11 9.67
C THR A 3 -3.92 26.07 9.90
N ASN A 4 -3.48 25.92 11.15
CA ASN A 4 -2.05 25.75 11.47
C ASN A 4 -1.49 24.39 11.07
N THR A 5 -2.26 23.58 10.31
CA THR A 5 -1.89 22.23 9.90
C THR A 5 -2.07 22.02 8.40
N LYS A 6 -1.35 21.02 7.87
CA LYS A 6 -1.54 20.50 6.51
C LYS A 6 -1.72 18.99 6.55
N LEU A 7 -2.43 18.46 5.55
CA LEU A 7 -2.58 17.03 5.32
C LEU A 7 -1.49 16.54 4.36
N ILE A 8 -0.72 15.56 4.77
CA ILE A 8 0.24 14.83 3.92
C ILE A 8 -0.38 13.50 3.54
N VAL A 9 -0.35 13.14 2.25
CA VAL A 9 -0.77 11.83 1.75
C VAL A 9 0.42 11.18 1.06
N GLY A 10 0.88 10.04 1.59
CA GLY A 10 1.89 9.21 0.93
C GLY A 10 1.24 8.04 0.22
N VAL A 11 1.60 7.77 -1.04
CA VAL A 11 1.04 6.67 -1.83
C VAL A 11 2.15 5.80 -2.39
N ASP A 12 1.96 4.49 -2.31
CA ASP A 12 2.84 3.50 -2.94
C ASP A 12 2.08 2.20 -3.25
N GLU A 13 2.68 1.33 -4.05
CA GLU A 13 2.07 0.07 -4.46
C GLU A 13 2.98 -1.14 -4.25
N ALA A 14 2.35 -2.33 -4.32
CA ALA A 14 3.05 -3.60 -4.46
C ALA A 14 2.37 -4.49 -5.51
N GLY A 15 3.19 -5.19 -6.30
CA GLY A 15 2.68 -6.12 -7.29
C GLY A 15 2.38 -5.51 -8.67
N TYR A 16 3.05 -4.43 -9.07
CA TYR A 16 2.89 -3.83 -10.40
C TYR A 16 3.38 -4.74 -11.53
N GLY A 17 4.54 -5.39 -11.38
CA GLY A 17 5.18 -6.24 -12.39
C GLY A 17 4.65 -7.66 -12.57
N PRO A 18 4.18 -8.37 -11.52
CA PRO A 18 3.76 -9.77 -11.60
C PRO A 18 2.62 -10.07 -12.57
N SER A 19 2.57 -11.32 -13.05
CA SER A 19 1.50 -11.86 -13.90
C SER A 19 0.44 -12.64 -13.11
N ILE A 20 0.75 -13.03 -11.86
CA ILE A 20 -0.17 -13.68 -10.91
C ILE A 20 -0.14 -12.92 -9.59
N GLY A 21 -1.27 -12.88 -8.91
CA GLY A 21 -1.44 -12.17 -7.66
C GLY A 21 -1.95 -10.75 -7.82
N PRO A 22 -2.40 -10.10 -6.74
CA PRO A 22 -3.04 -8.81 -6.79
C PRO A 22 -2.04 -7.67 -7.00
N LEU A 23 -2.54 -6.56 -7.53
CA LEU A 23 -1.92 -5.24 -7.36
C LEU A 23 -2.57 -4.58 -6.15
N THR A 24 -1.76 -4.17 -5.20
CA THR A 24 -2.20 -3.44 -3.99
C THR A 24 -1.64 -2.03 -4.02
N VAL A 25 -2.48 -1.04 -3.78
CA VAL A 25 -2.10 0.38 -3.70
C VAL A 25 -2.57 0.91 -2.37
N CYS A 26 -1.68 1.53 -1.61
CA CYS A 26 -1.99 2.09 -0.30
C CYS A 26 -1.75 3.60 -0.27
N ALA A 27 -2.60 4.30 0.48
CA ALA A 27 -2.41 5.70 0.86
C ALA A 27 -2.35 5.80 2.39
N THR A 28 -1.34 6.48 2.92
CA THR A 28 -1.22 6.86 4.33
C THR A 28 -1.46 8.35 4.48
N CYS A 29 -2.21 8.75 5.51
CA CYS A 29 -2.62 10.12 5.72
C CYS A 29 -2.10 10.64 7.05
N TRP A 30 -1.42 11.78 7.01
CA TRP A 30 -0.72 12.38 8.15
C TRP A 30 -1.10 13.85 8.28
N ARG A 31 -1.47 14.28 9.47
CA ARG A 31 -1.66 15.70 9.75
C ARG A 31 -0.45 16.23 10.51
N VAL A 32 0.14 17.30 10.02
CA VAL A 32 1.35 17.91 10.54
C VAL A 32 1.20 19.43 10.63
N PRO A 33 2.03 20.14 11.41
CA PRO A 33 2.06 21.60 11.36
C PRO A 33 2.28 22.11 9.94
N SER A 34 1.68 23.24 9.57
CA SER A 34 1.77 23.80 8.20
C SER A 34 3.21 24.07 7.75
N SER A 35 4.10 24.43 8.71
CA SER A 35 5.54 24.67 8.48
C SER A 35 6.38 23.39 8.46
N PHE A 36 5.81 22.21 8.71
CA PHE A 36 6.56 20.96 8.81
C PHE A 36 7.18 20.55 7.47
N ASP A 37 8.47 20.27 7.47
CA ASP A 37 9.17 19.72 6.30
C ASP A 37 9.10 18.18 6.30
N VAL A 38 8.33 17.61 5.38
CA VAL A 38 8.13 16.15 5.25
C VAL A 38 9.45 15.40 4.97
N THR A 39 10.44 16.05 4.36
CA THR A 39 11.74 15.43 4.06
C THR A 39 12.53 15.09 5.32
N GLN A 40 12.25 15.76 6.42
CA GLN A 40 12.87 15.53 7.72
C GLN A 40 12.19 14.43 8.54
N MET A 41 11.01 13.98 8.12
CA MET A 41 10.18 13.08 8.92
C MET A 41 10.89 11.77 9.27
N SER A 42 11.58 11.14 8.32
CA SER A 42 12.34 9.90 8.57
C SER A 42 13.47 10.10 9.59
N LEU A 43 14.22 11.20 9.48
CA LEU A 43 15.31 11.53 10.40
C LEU A 43 14.80 11.80 11.82
N LEU A 44 13.71 12.58 11.94
CA LEU A 44 13.11 12.92 13.23
C LEU A 44 12.53 11.70 13.96
N LEU A 45 12.20 10.62 13.26
CA LEU A 45 11.63 9.39 13.79
C LEU A 45 12.65 8.26 13.96
N GLU A 46 13.90 8.43 13.55
CA GLU A 46 14.88 7.35 13.39
C GLU A 46 15.24 6.56 14.67
N GLN A 47 14.99 7.10 15.85
CA GLN A 47 15.22 6.38 17.10
C GLN A 47 14.21 5.28 17.34
N GLU A 48 12.93 5.55 17.03
CA GLU A 48 11.81 4.65 17.27
C GLU A 48 11.35 3.90 16.01
N ILE A 49 11.54 4.51 14.83
CA ILE A 49 11.07 3.98 13.55
C ILE A 49 12.23 3.98 12.56
N GLN A 50 12.60 2.82 12.04
CA GLN A 50 13.83 2.68 11.25
C GLN A 50 13.63 1.87 9.96
N ALA A 51 14.30 2.31 8.89
CA ALA A 51 14.33 1.65 7.59
C ALA A 51 15.37 0.51 7.55
N ARG A 52 15.29 -0.46 8.48
CA ARG A 52 16.20 -1.62 8.52
C ARG A 52 15.45 -2.92 8.81
N PRO A 53 16.01 -4.10 8.45
CA PRO A 53 15.43 -5.39 8.77
C PRO A 53 15.17 -5.53 10.28
N TRP A 54 13.99 -6.05 10.60
CA TRP A 54 13.62 -6.32 11.98
C TRP A 54 14.13 -7.71 12.44
N LYS A 55 14.38 -7.83 13.72
CA LYS A 55 14.62 -9.10 14.42
C LYS A 55 14.11 -8.99 15.87
N PRO A 56 13.77 -10.12 16.55
CA PRO A 56 13.15 -10.11 17.88
C PRO A 56 13.90 -9.34 18.99
N THR A 57 15.19 -9.11 18.81
CA THR A 57 16.03 -8.36 19.78
C THR A 57 15.97 -6.84 19.59
N LEU A 58 15.22 -6.35 18.60
CA LEU A 58 15.15 -4.92 18.28
C LEU A 58 13.81 -4.32 18.73
N THR A 59 13.89 -3.10 19.22
CA THR A 59 12.74 -2.34 19.77
C THR A 59 12.19 -1.27 18.83
N HIS A 60 12.75 -1.11 17.61
CA HIS A 60 12.28 -0.14 16.64
C HIS A 60 11.15 -0.70 15.78
N VAL A 61 10.26 0.17 15.32
CA VAL A 61 9.26 -0.15 14.31
C VAL A 61 9.90 -0.11 12.92
N PRO A 62 9.81 -1.17 12.11
CA PRO A 62 10.43 -1.21 10.78
C PRO A 62 9.54 -0.51 9.73
N ILE A 63 9.80 0.77 9.47
CA ILE A 63 9.17 1.54 8.39
C ILE A 63 10.26 2.33 7.65
N GLY A 64 10.27 2.24 6.33
CA GLY A 64 11.22 2.90 5.45
C GLY A 64 11.30 2.18 4.12
N ASP A 65 12.47 2.19 3.47
CA ASP A 65 12.71 1.45 2.22
C ASP A 65 12.32 -0.02 2.41
N SER A 66 11.18 -0.38 1.85
CA SER A 66 10.58 -1.70 2.00
C SER A 66 11.42 -2.83 1.39
N LYS A 67 12.32 -2.54 0.44
CA LYS A 67 13.28 -3.51 -0.10
C LYS A 67 14.35 -3.85 0.92
N LYS A 68 14.76 -2.89 1.77
CA LYS A 68 15.68 -3.15 2.89
C LYS A 68 15.00 -3.92 4.00
N ILE A 69 13.76 -3.55 4.36
CA ILE A 69 13.00 -4.21 5.43
C ILE A 69 12.66 -5.65 5.03
N HIS A 70 12.28 -5.88 3.77
CA HIS A 70 11.94 -7.21 3.24
C HIS A 70 13.19 -8.03 2.90
N GLN A 71 14.16 -8.08 3.80
CA GLN A 71 15.38 -8.89 3.68
C GLN A 71 15.61 -9.72 4.94
N GLY A 72 16.24 -10.89 4.74
CA GLY A 72 16.60 -11.77 5.83
C GLY A 72 15.45 -12.63 6.38
N ARG A 73 15.74 -13.33 7.48
CA ARG A 73 14.87 -14.36 8.07
C ARG A 73 13.51 -13.82 8.56
N TYR A 74 13.47 -12.60 9.04
CA TYR A 74 12.27 -11.97 9.64
C TYR A 74 11.66 -10.89 8.73
N SER A 75 11.79 -11.07 7.42
CA SER A 75 11.35 -10.09 6.42
C SER A 75 9.85 -9.83 6.45
N VAL A 76 9.06 -10.89 6.64
CA VAL A 76 7.60 -10.81 6.70
C VAL A 76 7.14 -10.22 8.03
N GLU A 77 7.77 -10.65 9.14
CA GLU A 77 7.50 -10.14 10.48
C GLU A 77 7.73 -8.63 10.56
N GLY A 78 8.76 -8.12 9.89
CA GLY A 78 9.01 -6.69 9.78
C GLY A 78 7.87 -5.95 9.07
N LEU A 79 7.33 -6.49 7.97
CA LEU A 79 6.18 -5.91 7.28
C LEU A 79 4.92 -5.92 8.17
N ILE A 80 4.67 -7.02 8.88
CA ILE A 80 3.56 -7.14 9.82
C ILE A 80 3.65 -6.06 10.89
N LEU A 81 4.80 -5.96 11.58
CA LEU A 81 5.00 -5.00 12.67
C LEU A 81 4.82 -3.55 12.22
N GLY A 82 5.43 -3.18 11.08
CA GLY A 82 5.26 -1.84 10.52
C GLY A 82 3.80 -1.54 10.19
N THR A 83 3.08 -2.49 9.60
CA THR A 83 1.66 -2.36 9.25
C THR A 83 0.79 -2.22 10.51
N TYR A 84 0.99 -3.06 11.52
CA TYR A 84 0.22 -2.98 12.77
C TYR A 84 0.49 -1.71 13.55
N PHE A 85 1.74 -1.24 13.58
CA PHE A 85 2.05 0.07 14.15
C PHE A 85 1.25 1.18 13.46
N LEU A 86 1.15 1.17 12.12
CA LEU A 86 0.40 2.19 11.38
C LEU A 86 -1.08 2.18 11.73
N PHE A 87 -1.71 1.01 11.86
CA PHE A 87 -3.09 0.90 12.35
C PHE A 87 -3.22 1.47 13.76
N HIS A 88 -2.34 1.02 14.68
CA HIS A 88 -2.35 1.50 16.06
C HIS A 88 -2.07 3.01 16.17
N ALA A 89 -1.24 3.58 15.30
CA ALA A 89 -0.99 5.02 15.26
C ALA A 89 -2.23 5.81 14.82
N CYS A 90 -3.07 5.25 13.94
CA CYS A 90 -4.30 5.90 13.47
C CYS A 90 -5.44 5.88 14.49
N ASP A 91 -5.72 4.74 15.14
CA ASP A 91 -6.92 4.56 15.95
C ASP A 91 -6.67 4.19 17.42
N GLY A 92 -5.43 3.86 17.77
CA GLY A 92 -5.04 3.47 19.12
C GLY A 92 -5.61 2.13 19.61
N LYS A 93 -6.24 1.36 18.71
CA LYS A 93 -6.88 0.11 19.07
C LYS A 93 -5.90 -1.05 19.08
N PRO A 94 -6.18 -2.11 19.88
CA PRO A 94 -5.45 -3.37 19.79
C PRO A 94 -5.45 -3.93 18.38
N VAL A 95 -4.49 -4.80 18.12
CA VAL A 95 -4.41 -5.53 16.86
C VAL A 95 -5.67 -6.37 16.69
N ALA A 96 -6.41 -6.13 15.61
CA ALA A 96 -7.52 -6.96 15.16
C ALA A 96 -7.02 -7.94 14.10
N ASP A 97 -7.84 -8.94 13.76
CA ASP A 97 -7.55 -9.83 12.67
C ASP A 97 -7.38 -9.08 11.34
N TRP A 98 -6.59 -9.66 10.44
CA TRP A 98 -6.23 -9.05 9.17
C TRP A 98 -7.47 -8.74 8.30
N ASP A 99 -8.43 -9.65 8.20
CA ASP A 99 -9.60 -9.46 7.34
C ASP A 99 -10.45 -8.26 7.79
N SER A 100 -10.62 -8.08 9.11
CA SER A 100 -11.28 -6.89 9.68
C SER A 100 -10.48 -5.61 9.38
N ARG A 101 -9.15 -5.65 9.47
CA ARG A 101 -8.29 -4.50 9.15
C ARG A 101 -8.35 -4.16 7.67
N LEU A 102 -8.26 -5.16 6.79
CA LEU A 102 -8.40 -4.95 5.35
C LEU A 102 -9.76 -4.34 5.02
N ALA A 103 -10.86 -4.85 5.60
CA ALA A 103 -12.20 -4.31 5.40
C ALA A 103 -12.32 -2.84 5.84
N SER A 104 -11.56 -2.41 6.83
CA SER A 104 -11.58 -1.02 7.31
C SER A 104 -10.92 -0.03 6.34
N ILE A 105 -9.87 -0.44 5.63
CA ILE A 105 -9.08 0.42 4.73
C ILE A 105 -9.39 0.23 3.25
N ALA A 106 -9.87 -0.96 2.85
CA ALA A 106 -10.20 -1.35 1.47
C ALA A 106 -11.71 -1.68 1.32
N ARG A 107 -12.58 -0.84 1.84
CA ARG A 107 -14.03 -1.09 1.98
C ARG A 107 -14.72 -1.62 0.72
N GLU A 108 -14.38 -1.05 -0.43
CA GLU A 108 -15.00 -1.42 -1.70
C GLU A 108 -14.46 -2.75 -2.24
N ASP A 109 -13.16 -3.00 -2.04
CA ASP A 109 -12.48 -4.17 -2.56
C ASP A 109 -12.59 -5.40 -1.64
N SER A 110 -12.78 -5.21 -0.33
CA SER A 110 -12.75 -6.31 0.66
C SER A 110 -13.80 -7.39 0.37
N LYS A 111 -15.04 -7.00 0.05
CA LYS A 111 -16.12 -7.95 -0.30
C LYS A 111 -15.79 -8.73 -1.57
N ARG A 112 -15.23 -8.05 -2.58
CA ARG A 112 -14.83 -8.69 -3.85
C ARG A 112 -13.68 -9.67 -3.61
N ILE A 113 -12.66 -9.28 -2.86
CA ILE A 113 -11.52 -10.15 -2.50
C ILE A 113 -12.01 -11.41 -1.77
N GLN A 114 -12.93 -11.29 -0.81
CA GLN A 114 -13.53 -12.43 -0.12
C GLN A 114 -14.35 -13.36 -1.05
N SER A 115 -14.84 -12.89 -2.18
CA SER A 115 -15.54 -13.71 -3.18
C SER A 115 -14.62 -14.44 -4.15
N VAL A 116 -13.34 -14.09 -4.19
CA VAL A 116 -12.33 -14.75 -5.04
C VAL A 116 -11.85 -16.04 -4.33
N PRO A 117 -12.00 -17.22 -4.94
CA PRO A 117 -11.79 -18.51 -4.24
C PRO A 117 -10.44 -18.65 -3.54
N TRP A 118 -9.35 -18.15 -4.13
CA TRP A 118 -8.01 -18.24 -3.55
C TRP A 118 -7.71 -17.16 -2.51
N TYR A 119 -8.49 -16.09 -2.43
CA TYR A 119 -8.34 -15.05 -1.42
C TYR A 119 -9.32 -15.21 -0.25
N ALA A 120 -10.36 -16.05 -0.40
CA ALA A 120 -11.36 -16.33 0.65
C ALA A 120 -10.80 -17.18 1.80
N LEU A 121 -9.64 -17.80 1.65
CA LEU A 121 -8.99 -18.57 2.72
C LEU A 121 -8.64 -17.63 3.90
N ARG A 122 -8.81 -18.15 5.14
CA ARG A 122 -8.38 -17.39 6.32
C ARG A 122 -6.87 -17.16 6.34
N SER A 123 -6.46 -16.07 6.96
CA SER A 123 -5.07 -15.81 7.30
C SER A 123 -4.46 -16.97 8.07
N THR A 124 -3.15 -17.12 7.98
CA THR A 124 -2.41 -18.06 8.84
C THR A 124 -2.23 -17.45 10.22
N ASP A 125 -1.96 -18.30 11.24
CA ASP A 125 -1.63 -17.86 12.61
C ASP A 125 -0.28 -17.09 12.71
N ARG A 126 0.28 -16.68 11.56
CA ARG A 126 1.58 -15.98 11.50
C ARG A 126 1.55 -14.67 12.27
N GLU A 127 0.44 -13.94 12.16
CA GLU A 127 0.24 -12.68 12.88
C GLU A 127 0.09 -12.91 14.37
N GLU A 128 -0.74 -13.87 14.79
CA GLU A 128 -0.92 -14.22 16.18
C GLU A 128 0.39 -14.70 16.81
N ARG A 129 1.15 -15.52 16.10
CA ARG A 129 2.48 -15.96 16.54
C ARG A 129 3.43 -14.80 16.72
N LEU A 130 3.47 -13.84 15.78
CA LEU A 130 4.35 -12.68 15.90
C LEU A 130 3.97 -11.83 17.10
N ILE A 131 2.68 -11.58 17.30
CA ILE A 131 2.19 -10.78 18.43
C ILE A 131 2.49 -11.48 19.75
N SER A 132 2.39 -12.82 19.82
CA SER A 132 2.78 -13.59 20.99
C SER A 132 4.28 -13.56 21.31
N PHE A 133 5.14 -13.31 20.32
CA PHE A 133 6.57 -13.08 20.52
C PHE A 133 6.89 -11.70 21.13
N LEU A 134 6.02 -10.74 20.96
CA LEU A 134 6.16 -9.43 21.58
C LEU A 134 5.56 -9.52 22.99
N ALA A 135 6.41 -9.56 24.00
CA ALA A 135 5.95 -9.66 25.41
C ALA A 135 4.95 -8.55 25.78
N GLU A 136 5.06 -7.38 25.17
CA GLU A 136 4.16 -6.23 25.35
C GLU A 136 3.99 -5.47 24.00
N PRO A 137 3.10 -5.91 23.08
CA PRO A 137 2.92 -5.25 21.79
C PRO A 137 2.55 -3.77 21.89
N GLU A 138 1.76 -3.41 22.90
CA GLU A 138 1.34 -2.02 23.12
C GLU A 138 2.51 -1.13 23.59
N ALA A 139 3.39 -1.63 24.45
CA ALA A 139 4.59 -0.90 24.86
C ALA A 139 5.51 -0.66 23.69
N TYR A 140 5.65 -1.65 22.80
CA TYR A 140 6.44 -1.58 21.57
C TYR A 140 5.97 -0.45 20.65
N PHE A 141 4.65 -0.30 20.46
CA PHE A 141 4.10 0.75 19.59
C PHE A 141 3.98 2.12 20.29
N ASN A 142 3.91 2.14 21.61
CA ASN A 142 3.71 3.39 22.37
C ASN A 142 4.91 4.35 22.24
N ALA A 143 6.14 3.86 22.13
CA ALA A 143 7.33 4.70 21.92
C ALA A 143 7.21 5.50 20.62
N GLY A 144 6.91 4.83 19.50
CA GLY A 144 6.70 5.49 18.22
C GLY A 144 5.53 6.48 18.24
N ARG A 145 4.41 6.13 18.89
CA ARG A 145 3.26 7.05 19.05
C ARG A 145 3.62 8.29 19.88
N LYS A 146 4.33 8.12 21.00
CA LYS A 146 4.80 9.25 21.83
C LYS A 146 5.69 10.18 21.01
N LYS A 147 6.59 9.60 20.20
CA LYS A 147 7.47 10.38 19.32
C LYS A 147 6.67 11.17 18.27
N LEU A 148 5.73 10.54 17.57
CA LEU A 148 4.83 11.22 16.63
C LEU A 148 4.12 12.41 17.32
N LYS A 149 3.54 12.17 18.50
CA LYS A 149 2.85 13.20 19.27
C LYS A 149 3.77 14.36 19.68
N SER A 150 5.01 14.08 20.09
CA SER A 150 5.98 15.11 20.49
C SER A 150 6.37 16.03 19.32
N LEU A 151 6.28 15.53 18.09
CA LEU A 151 6.52 16.28 16.86
C LEU A 151 5.24 16.91 16.28
N SER A 152 4.11 16.83 17.00
CA SER A 152 2.78 17.25 16.50
C SER A 152 2.38 16.56 15.18
N ILE A 153 2.84 15.34 14.97
CA ILE A 153 2.50 14.50 13.81
C ILE A 153 1.36 13.56 14.22
N GLN A 154 0.28 13.55 13.48
CA GLN A 154 -0.86 12.66 13.67
C GLN A 154 -1.05 11.75 12.45
N ALA A 155 -1.00 10.43 12.62
CA ALA A 155 -1.53 9.49 11.65
C ALA A 155 -3.06 9.59 11.68
N VAL A 156 -3.69 9.98 10.57
CA VAL A 156 -5.15 10.22 10.54
C VAL A 156 -5.90 9.12 9.80
N GLY A 157 -5.23 8.29 9.02
CA GLY A 157 -5.86 7.16 8.39
C GLY A 157 -5.03 6.46 7.33
N LEU A 158 -5.53 5.30 6.94
CA LEU A 158 -5.03 4.46 5.85
C LEU A 158 -6.19 4.20 4.88
N ARG A 159 -5.88 4.13 3.61
CA ARG A 159 -6.81 3.68 2.57
C ARG A 159 -6.09 2.78 1.58
N MET A 160 -6.82 1.82 1.00
CA MET A 160 -6.23 0.84 0.09
C MET A 160 -7.15 0.50 -1.06
N ARG A 161 -6.56 0.21 -2.21
CA ARG A 161 -7.17 -0.51 -3.32
C ARG A 161 -6.46 -1.85 -3.48
N VAL A 162 -7.23 -2.89 -3.69
CA VAL A 162 -6.73 -4.23 -4.00
C VAL A 162 -7.36 -4.67 -5.31
N LEU A 163 -6.58 -4.71 -6.37
CA LEU A 163 -7.03 -5.16 -7.68
C LEU A 163 -6.57 -6.61 -7.85
N ASP A 164 -7.49 -7.57 -7.66
CA ASP A 164 -7.24 -8.96 -8.04
C ASP A 164 -7.10 -9.10 -9.56
N GLU A 165 -6.80 -10.28 -10.03
CA GLU A 165 -6.50 -10.52 -11.45
C GLU A 165 -7.68 -10.19 -12.35
N ILE A 166 -8.92 -10.44 -11.90
CA ILE A 166 -10.14 -10.16 -12.67
C ILE A 166 -10.34 -8.66 -12.80
N GLU A 167 -10.30 -7.95 -11.67
CA GLU A 167 -10.42 -6.48 -11.64
C GLU A 167 -9.28 -5.82 -12.40
N PHE A 168 -8.04 -6.30 -12.20
CA PHE A 168 -6.88 -5.83 -12.94
C PHE A 168 -7.09 -5.95 -14.46
N ASN A 169 -7.57 -7.12 -14.93
CA ASN A 169 -7.82 -7.37 -16.35
C ASN A 169 -8.96 -6.50 -16.91
N ALA A 170 -10.02 -6.28 -16.13
CA ALA A 170 -11.10 -5.37 -16.49
C ALA A 170 -10.58 -3.93 -16.66
N GLN A 171 -9.77 -3.47 -15.71
CA GLN A 171 -9.16 -2.13 -15.76
C GLN A 171 -8.18 -1.98 -16.93
N ILE A 172 -7.36 -3.00 -17.24
CA ILE A 172 -6.46 -2.98 -18.42
C ILE A 172 -7.27 -2.89 -19.71
N ASN A 173 -8.37 -3.63 -19.83
CA ASN A 173 -9.25 -3.52 -21.01
C ASN A 173 -9.80 -2.11 -21.20
N ARG A 174 -10.07 -1.37 -20.12
CA ARG A 174 -10.58 0.00 -20.14
C ARG A 174 -9.48 1.04 -20.39
N THR A 175 -8.33 0.91 -19.71
CA THR A 175 -7.27 1.93 -19.71
C THR A 175 -6.23 1.75 -20.81
N GLY A 176 -6.12 0.56 -21.36
CA GLY A 176 -5.14 0.19 -22.38
C GLY A 176 -3.72 -0.05 -21.88
N ASN A 177 -3.37 0.34 -20.65
CA ASN A 177 -2.01 0.10 -20.12
C ASN A 177 -1.93 0.16 -18.58
N LYS A 178 -0.92 -0.54 -18.03
CA LYS A 178 -0.70 -0.67 -16.59
C LYS A 178 -0.37 0.67 -15.89
N SER A 179 0.34 1.57 -16.56
CA SER A 179 0.71 2.85 -15.96
C SER A 179 -0.50 3.75 -15.74
N THR A 180 -1.47 3.75 -16.67
CA THR A 180 -2.73 4.48 -16.51
C THR A 180 -3.57 3.84 -15.39
N LEU A 181 -3.70 2.51 -15.38
CA LEU A 181 -4.40 1.78 -14.32
C LEU A 181 -3.84 2.13 -12.94
N LEU A 182 -2.52 2.05 -12.75
CA LEU A 182 -1.89 2.39 -11.47
C LEU A 182 -2.11 3.85 -11.11
N SER A 183 -1.95 4.76 -12.07
CA SER A 183 -2.16 6.20 -11.83
C SER A 183 -3.59 6.51 -11.40
N GLU A 184 -4.59 5.92 -12.05
CA GLU A 184 -5.99 6.09 -11.67
C GLU A 184 -6.27 5.52 -10.28
N ALA A 185 -5.81 4.29 -9.97
CA ALA A 185 -6.01 3.68 -8.66
C ALA A 185 -5.36 4.52 -7.54
N SER A 186 -4.13 5.00 -7.74
CA SER A 186 -3.41 5.85 -6.79
C SER A 186 -4.12 7.19 -6.57
N LEU A 187 -4.51 7.86 -7.65
CA LEU A 187 -5.15 9.18 -7.58
C LEU A 187 -6.58 9.12 -7.04
N GLN A 188 -7.31 8.03 -7.29
CA GLN A 188 -8.62 7.78 -6.65
C GLN A 188 -8.47 7.67 -5.13
N LEU A 189 -7.45 6.95 -4.63
CA LEU A 189 -7.16 6.90 -3.20
C LEU A 189 -6.81 8.28 -2.63
N VAL A 190 -6.06 9.10 -3.36
CA VAL A 190 -5.78 10.49 -2.98
C VAL A 190 -7.07 11.29 -2.87
N ASN A 191 -7.91 11.26 -3.91
CA ASN A 191 -9.18 11.98 -3.94
C ASN A 191 -10.08 11.57 -2.77
N ASP A 192 -10.20 10.28 -2.49
CA ASP A 192 -10.97 9.76 -1.37
C ASP A 192 -10.36 10.11 -0.01
N SER A 193 -9.03 10.14 0.08
CA SER A 193 -8.32 10.56 1.30
C SER A 193 -8.57 12.02 1.62
N VAL A 194 -8.54 12.90 0.61
CA VAL A 194 -8.86 14.32 0.78
C VAL A 194 -10.30 14.53 1.22
N LYS A 195 -11.26 13.78 0.62
CA LYS A 195 -12.68 13.85 1.02
C LYS A 195 -12.92 13.44 2.46
N VAL A 196 -12.19 12.41 2.94
CA VAL A 196 -12.43 11.83 4.27
C VAL A 196 -11.64 12.53 5.38
N TYR A 197 -10.39 12.92 5.10
CA TYR A 197 -9.47 13.42 6.12
C TYR A 197 -9.16 14.92 6.00
N GLY A 198 -9.42 15.55 4.84
CA GLY A 198 -9.20 16.98 4.67
C GLY A 198 -10.08 17.84 5.57
N ARG A 199 -9.56 18.95 6.06
CA ARG A 199 -10.28 19.96 6.85
C ARG A 199 -10.33 21.27 6.08
N LYS A 200 -11.46 21.96 6.15
CA LYS A 200 -11.64 23.24 5.47
C LYS A 200 -10.50 24.23 5.80
N GLY A 201 -9.86 24.78 4.78
CA GLY A 201 -8.73 25.72 4.92
C GLY A 201 -7.36 25.06 5.11
N GLU A 202 -7.28 23.72 5.14
CA GLU A 202 -6.04 22.95 5.22
C GLU A 202 -5.46 22.73 3.81
N SER A 203 -4.16 22.89 3.63
CA SER A 203 -3.48 22.50 2.39
C SER A 203 -3.20 20.98 2.39
N VAL A 204 -3.12 20.42 1.20
CA VAL A 204 -2.86 18.98 0.99
C VAL A 204 -1.62 18.81 0.13
N GLU A 205 -0.65 18.05 0.62
CA GLU A 205 0.54 17.65 -0.12
C GLU A 205 0.53 16.13 -0.31
N VAL A 206 0.72 15.70 -1.56
CA VAL A 206 0.68 14.28 -1.95
C VAL A 206 2.03 13.86 -2.52
N TYR A 207 2.52 12.74 -2.06
CA TYR A 207 3.79 12.14 -2.48
C TYR A 207 3.56 10.72 -2.98
N CYS A 208 3.87 10.49 -4.27
CA CYS A 208 3.74 9.18 -4.93
C CYS A 208 5.09 8.76 -5.51
N ASP A 209 5.33 7.45 -5.60
CA ASP A 209 6.36 6.96 -6.52
C ASP A 209 5.96 7.17 -7.97
N LYS A 210 6.91 7.14 -8.90
CA LYS A 210 6.59 7.24 -10.33
C LYS A 210 5.96 5.96 -10.88
N HIS A 211 4.89 6.11 -11.64
CA HIS A 211 4.11 4.99 -12.17
C HIS A 211 4.67 4.49 -13.51
N GLY A 212 5.50 3.46 -13.47
CA GLY A 212 5.98 2.78 -14.68
C GLY A 212 6.74 3.68 -15.67
N GLY A 213 7.54 4.63 -15.18
CA GLY A 213 8.31 5.56 -16.02
C GLY A 213 7.51 6.72 -16.61
N ARG A 214 6.24 6.91 -16.23
CA ARG A 214 5.41 8.04 -16.65
C ARG A 214 6.00 9.37 -16.18
N ASN A 215 6.07 10.35 -17.07
CA ASN A 215 6.56 11.71 -16.75
C ASN A 215 5.43 12.76 -16.75
N ARG A 216 4.35 12.51 -17.50
CA ARG A 216 3.22 13.44 -17.67
C ARG A 216 1.96 12.85 -17.08
N TYR A 217 1.36 13.58 -16.13
CA TYR A 217 0.18 13.11 -15.39
C TYR A 217 -1.06 13.98 -15.61
N GLN A 218 -0.97 15.08 -16.36
CA GLN A 218 -2.05 16.04 -16.55
C GLN A 218 -3.38 15.38 -16.94
N SER A 219 -3.38 14.49 -17.93
CA SER A 219 -4.61 13.84 -18.42
C SER A 219 -5.27 12.94 -17.36
N VAL A 220 -4.48 12.16 -16.62
CA VAL A 220 -5.01 11.28 -15.58
C VAL A 220 -5.45 12.07 -14.34
N LEU A 221 -4.76 13.15 -13.99
CA LEU A 221 -5.17 14.07 -12.94
C LEU A 221 -6.51 14.71 -13.27
N SER A 222 -6.66 15.30 -14.46
CA SER A 222 -7.91 15.88 -14.91
C SER A 222 -9.05 14.85 -14.91
N HIS A 223 -8.80 13.62 -15.36
CA HIS A 223 -9.80 12.55 -15.35
C HIS A 223 -10.27 12.18 -13.93
N VAL A 224 -9.38 12.02 -12.98
CA VAL A 224 -9.71 11.56 -11.63
C VAL A 224 -10.31 12.68 -10.77
N PHE A 225 -9.92 13.94 -11.01
CA PHE A 225 -10.35 15.10 -10.24
C PHE A 225 -11.43 15.92 -10.97
N ASP A 226 -12.44 15.25 -11.59
CA ASP A 226 -13.64 15.84 -12.18
C ASP A 226 -13.32 17.00 -13.15
N GLN A 227 -12.36 16.79 -14.05
CA GLN A 227 -11.88 17.77 -15.05
C GLN A 227 -11.20 19.01 -14.43
N ALA A 228 -10.73 18.93 -13.17
CA ALA A 228 -9.98 20.02 -12.57
C ALA A 228 -8.73 20.36 -13.39
N TRP A 229 -8.46 21.66 -13.52
CA TRP A 229 -7.23 22.13 -14.13
C TRP A 229 -6.09 22.08 -13.11
N PHE A 230 -5.00 21.38 -13.47
CA PHE A 230 -3.77 21.36 -12.69
C PHE A 230 -2.71 22.24 -13.36
N GLU A 231 -2.13 23.13 -12.61
CA GLU A 231 -0.92 23.84 -13.00
C GLU A 231 0.28 22.87 -12.97
N ILE A 232 1.08 22.90 -14.03
CA ILE A 232 2.28 22.08 -14.14
C ILE A 232 3.44 22.87 -13.52
N GLU A 233 3.86 22.51 -12.31
CA GLU A 233 5.03 23.12 -11.68
C GLU A 233 6.34 22.52 -12.25
N LEU A 234 6.34 21.22 -12.54
CA LEU A 234 7.50 20.49 -13.05
C LEU A 234 7.05 19.22 -13.79
N GLU A 235 7.64 18.91 -14.94
CA GLU A 235 7.59 17.61 -15.58
C GLU A 235 8.98 17.15 -15.98
N GLY A 236 9.45 16.04 -15.40
CA GLY A 236 10.81 15.53 -15.65
C GLY A 236 10.96 14.04 -15.35
N LYS A 237 12.11 13.49 -15.71
CA LYS A 237 12.40 12.06 -15.51
C LYS A 237 12.45 11.67 -14.02
N SER A 238 13.01 12.51 -13.17
CA SER A 238 13.14 12.24 -11.73
C SER A 238 11.93 12.66 -10.92
N CYS A 239 11.25 13.74 -11.32
CA CYS A 239 10.13 14.31 -10.58
C CYS A 239 9.13 14.97 -11.54
N SER A 240 7.85 14.86 -11.21
CA SER A 240 6.75 15.63 -11.83
C SER A 240 5.87 16.16 -10.71
N ARG A 241 5.47 17.46 -10.78
CA ARG A 241 4.71 18.14 -9.74
C ARG A 241 3.61 18.99 -10.34
N TYR A 242 2.46 18.95 -9.69
CA TYR A 242 1.24 19.63 -10.13
C TYR A 242 0.53 20.25 -8.94
N SER A 243 -0.13 21.37 -9.16
CA SER A 243 -0.94 22.03 -8.14
C SER A 243 -2.30 22.47 -8.69
N THR A 244 -3.28 22.54 -7.79
CA THR A 244 -4.63 23.02 -8.08
C THR A 244 -5.33 23.47 -6.80
N LEU A 245 -6.48 24.14 -6.96
CA LEU A 245 -7.45 24.34 -5.89
C LEU A 245 -8.59 23.32 -6.08
N TRP A 246 -8.53 22.21 -5.33
CA TRP A 246 -9.52 21.15 -5.42
C TRP A 246 -10.54 21.23 -4.30
N ARG A 247 -11.82 21.51 -4.63
CA ARG A 247 -12.92 21.63 -3.64
C ARG A 247 -12.60 22.56 -2.45
N GLY A 248 -11.80 23.61 -2.70
CA GLY A 248 -11.37 24.54 -1.67
C GLY A 248 -10.10 24.13 -0.91
N TYR A 249 -9.47 23.01 -1.28
CA TYR A 249 -8.17 22.60 -0.76
C TYR A 249 -7.05 23.02 -1.73
N PRO A 250 -6.06 23.83 -1.29
CA PRO A 250 -4.80 23.93 -2.02
C PRO A 250 -4.16 22.52 -2.06
N LEU A 251 -4.12 21.91 -3.24
CA LEU A 251 -3.66 20.54 -3.46
C LEU A 251 -2.40 20.56 -4.32
N ARG A 252 -1.32 19.98 -3.82
CA ARG A 252 -0.08 19.73 -4.56
C ARG A 252 0.20 18.25 -4.62
N ILE A 253 0.44 17.70 -5.82
CA ILE A 253 0.74 16.29 -6.05
C ILE A 253 2.11 16.16 -6.70
N GLN A 254 2.99 15.36 -6.09
CA GLN A 254 4.34 15.08 -6.56
C GLN A 254 4.51 13.60 -6.83
N PHE A 255 5.03 13.28 -8.04
CA PHE A 255 5.48 11.96 -8.44
C PHE A 255 7.00 11.99 -8.57
N GLN A 256 7.72 11.16 -7.83
CA GLN A 256 9.18 11.14 -7.85
C GLN A 256 9.74 9.73 -7.89
N VAL A 257 10.91 9.59 -8.50
CA VAL A 257 11.66 8.33 -8.46
C VAL A 257 12.13 8.09 -7.02
N ASN A 258 12.03 6.86 -6.53
CA ASN A 258 12.27 6.49 -5.15
C ASN A 258 11.37 7.28 -4.17
N GLY A 259 10.08 7.35 -4.48
CA GLY A 259 9.07 8.02 -3.65
C GLY A 259 9.02 7.47 -2.21
N ASP A 260 9.37 6.19 -2.04
CA ASP A 260 9.52 5.51 -0.74
C ASP A 260 10.73 6.03 0.11
N SER A 261 11.50 6.98 -0.39
CA SER A 261 12.47 7.74 0.43
C SER A 261 11.78 8.68 1.42
N LEU A 262 10.54 9.09 1.16
CA LEU A 262 9.74 9.90 2.06
C LEU A 262 8.88 9.01 2.96
N PHE A 263 8.90 9.29 4.26
CA PHE A 263 8.25 8.48 5.28
C PHE A 263 6.77 8.16 4.98
N PRO A 264 5.91 9.10 4.53
CA PRO A 264 4.51 8.77 4.22
C PRO A 264 4.36 7.73 3.11
N SER A 265 5.15 7.82 2.04
CA SER A 265 5.12 6.85 0.94
C SER A 265 5.76 5.52 1.37
N ALA A 266 6.86 5.56 2.15
CA ALA A 266 7.46 4.36 2.74
C ALA A 266 6.46 3.59 3.63
N ALA A 267 5.69 4.30 4.44
CA ALA A 267 4.63 3.71 5.26
C ALA A 267 3.53 3.06 4.38
N ALA A 268 3.14 3.70 3.27
CA ALA A 268 2.21 3.13 2.31
C ALA A 268 2.78 1.85 1.65
N SER A 269 4.07 1.86 1.29
CA SER A 269 4.79 0.71 0.73
C SER A 269 4.74 -0.52 1.63
N ILE A 270 4.97 -0.34 2.94
CA ILE A 270 4.93 -1.42 3.94
C ILE A 270 3.55 -2.07 3.98
N VAL A 271 2.47 -1.27 4.06
CA VAL A 271 1.10 -1.79 4.10
C VAL A 271 0.72 -2.48 2.78
N ALA A 272 1.07 -1.88 1.64
CA ALA A 272 0.82 -2.48 0.34
C ALA A 272 1.54 -3.82 0.18
N LYS A 273 2.83 -3.91 0.56
CA LYS A 273 3.59 -5.16 0.51
C LYS A 273 3.04 -6.22 1.44
N TRP A 274 2.76 -5.88 2.70
CA TRP A 274 2.18 -6.85 3.62
C TRP A 274 0.86 -7.41 3.09
N THR A 275 -0.04 -6.53 2.62
CA THR A 275 -1.31 -6.98 2.03
C THR A 275 -1.09 -7.94 0.87
N ARG A 276 -0.14 -7.63 -0.01
CA ARG A 276 0.17 -8.50 -1.13
C ARG A 276 0.76 -9.84 -0.68
N GLU A 277 1.70 -9.86 0.27
CA GLU A 277 2.29 -11.09 0.80
C GLU A 277 1.22 -12.01 1.42
N GLU A 278 0.29 -11.46 2.21
CA GLU A 278 -0.80 -12.22 2.79
C GLU A 278 -1.73 -12.81 1.71
N LEU A 279 -2.11 -12.03 0.71
CA LEU A 279 -2.95 -12.53 -0.39
C LEU A 279 -2.22 -13.54 -1.28
N MET A 280 -0.91 -13.38 -1.51
CA MET A 280 -0.09 -14.36 -2.21
C MET A 280 0.05 -15.67 -1.43
N ASP A 281 0.16 -15.63 -0.11
CA ASP A 281 0.16 -16.83 0.72
C ASP A 281 -1.17 -17.60 0.59
N ARG A 282 -2.31 -16.90 0.65
CA ARG A 282 -3.64 -17.50 0.44
C ARG A 282 -3.75 -18.13 -0.95
N LEU A 283 -3.31 -17.44 -1.99
CA LEU A 283 -3.29 -17.97 -3.37
C LEU A 283 -2.44 -19.23 -3.48
N ASN A 284 -1.26 -19.24 -2.93
CA ASN A 284 -0.37 -20.38 -2.95
C ASN A 284 -0.99 -21.59 -2.22
N ARG A 285 -1.52 -21.39 -1.01
CA ARG A 285 -2.19 -22.45 -0.23
C ARG A 285 -3.43 -23.00 -0.94
N PHE A 286 -4.20 -22.14 -1.59
CA PHE A 286 -5.36 -22.57 -2.38
C PHE A 286 -4.96 -23.54 -3.49
N TRP A 287 -3.93 -23.23 -4.27
CA TRP A 287 -3.50 -24.11 -5.35
C TRP A 287 -2.76 -25.35 -4.85
N GLN A 288 -1.92 -25.22 -3.82
CA GLN A 288 -1.24 -26.36 -3.19
C GLN A 288 -2.23 -27.40 -2.68
N SER A 289 -3.37 -26.98 -2.13
CA SER A 289 -4.39 -27.91 -1.63
C SER A 289 -5.21 -28.61 -2.74
N ARG A 290 -5.09 -28.17 -3.99
CA ARG A 290 -5.85 -28.72 -5.15
C ARG A 290 -5.01 -29.50 -6.13
N CYS A 291 -3.71 -29.37 -6.06
CA CYS A 291 -2.80 -30.15 -6.89
C CYS A 291 -2.56 -31.54 -6.27
N SER A 292 -2.55 -32.58 -7.08
CA SER A 292 -2.26 -33.95 -6.65
C SER A 292 -0.78 -34.13 -6.26
N GLU A 293 0.10 -33.39 -6.91
CA GLU A 293 1.53 -33.39 -6.63
C GLU A 293 1.92 -32.11 -5.87
N PRO A 294 2.95 -32.16 -5.00
CA PRO A 294 3.45 -30.97 -4.33
C PRO A 294 3.94 -29.91 -5.32
N ILE A 295 3.47 -28.68 -5.18
CA ILE A 295 3.91 -27.56 -5.99
C ILE A 295 4.64 -26.51 -5.16
N SER A 296 5.65 -25.88 -5.76
CA SER A 296 6.36 -24.76 -5.12
C SER A 296 5.53 -23.48 -5.21
N ALA A 297 5.52 -22.70 -4.13
CA ALA A 297 4.89 -21.38 -4.10
C ALA A 297 5.44 -20.46 -5.21
N THR A 298 4.64 -19.47 -5.59
CA THR A 298 5.04 -18.43 -6.55
C THR A 298 4.95 -17.04 -5.91
N ALA A 299 5.88 -16.16 -6.31
CA ALA A 299 5.77 -14.72 -6.08
C ALA A 299 5.03 -14.00 -7.23
N GLY A 300 4.62 -14.73 -8.26
CA GLY A 300 3.82 -14.26 -9.39
C GLY A 300 4.58 -13.55 -10.50
N TYR A 301 5.91 -13.38 -10.42
CA TYR A 301 6.69 -12.78 -11.49
C TYR A 301 6.77 -13.68 -12.72
N TYR A 302 6.86 -13.09 -13.91
CA TYR A 302 6.58 -13.72 -15.19
C TYR A 302 7.18 -15.11 -15.38
N VAL A 303 8.49 -15.28 -15.19
CA VAL A 303 9.18 -16.56 -15.38
C VAL A 303 8.68 -17.63 -14.38
N ASP A 304 8.60 -17.24 -13.11
CA ASP A 304 8.10 -18.11 -12.04
C ASP A 304 6.58 -18.38 -12.18
N ALA A 305 5.82 -17.38 -12.62
CA ALA A 305 4.39 -17.53 -12.92
C ALA A 305 4.13 -18.53 -14.05
N LEU A 306 4.98 -18.60 -15.08
CA LEU A 306 4.87 -19.60 -16.15
C LEU A 306 5.09 -21.02 -15.63
N ARG A 307 6.09 -21.22 -14.76
CA ARG A 307 6.31 -22.50 -14.06
C ARG A 307 5.07 -22.89 -13.26
N PHE A 308 4.59 -21.96 -12.42
CA PHE A 308 3.44 -22.18 -11.55
C PHE A 308 2.17 -22.48 -12.35
N ALA A 309 1.91 -21.76 -13.44
CA ALA A 309 0.77 -21.97 -14.33
C ALA A 309 0.71 -23.41 -14.87
N LYS A 310 1.85 -23.96 -15.31
CA LYS A 310 1.94 -25.36 -15.76
C LYS A 310 1.61 -26.35 -14.64
N GLN A 311 2.04 -26.07 -13.41
CA GLN A 311 1.80 -26.95 -12.27
C GLN A 311 0.33 -26.99 -11.85
N ILE A 312 -0.39 -25.86 -11.96
CA ILE A 312 -1.79 -25.76 -11.55
C ILE A 312 -2.80 -26.04 -12.67
N GLU A 313 -2.36 -26.23 -13.93
CA GLU A 313 -3.22 -26.33 -15.11
C GLU A 313 -4.35 -27.33 -14.94
N LYS A 314 -4.01 -28.58 -14.60
CA LYS A 314 -4.99 -29.66 -14.36
C LYS A 314 -5.95 -29.33 -13.21
N ALA A 315 -5.45 -28.75 -12.14
CA ALA A 315 -6.28 -28.36 -10.99
C ALA A 315 -7.22 -27.21 -11.35
N ALA A 316 -6.77 -26.27 -12.19
CA ALA A 316 -7.58 -25.16 -12.68
C ALA A 316 -8.70 -25.64 -13.62
N GLU A 317 -8.42 -26.58 -14.51
CA GLU A 317 -9.43 -27.23 -15.37
C GLU A 317 -10.47 -27.97 -14.53
N THR A 318 -10.04 -28.80 -13.57
CA THR A 318 -10.93 -29.55 -12.67
C THR A 318 -11.83 -28.60 -11.85
N ALA A 319 -11.30 -27.48 -11.42
CA ALA A 319 -12.04 -26.46 -10.66
C ALA A 319 -12.88 -25.51 -11.55
N ASN A 320 -12.86 -25.69 -12.87
CA ASN A 320 -13.52 -24.82 -13.85
C ASN A 320 -13.10 -23.33 -13.71
N LEU A 321 -11.80 -23.10 -13.50
CA LEU A 321 -11.19 -21.78 -13.31
C LEU A 321 -10.32 -21.41 -14.53
N PRO A 322 -10.87 -20.71 -15.53
CA PRO A 322 -10.13 -20.35 -16.73
C PRO A 322 -8.98 -19.39 -16.42
N LYS A 323 -7.94 -19.44 -17.25
CA LYS A 323 -6.68 -18.71 -17.04
C LYS A 323 -6.88 -17.20 -16.83
N GLU A 324 -7.84 -16.60 -17.48
CA GLU A 324 -8.16 -15.16 -17.39
C GLU A 324 -8.58 -14.73 -15.98
N ARG A 325 -8.98 -15.67 -15.13
CA ARG A 325 -9.37 -15.38 -13.75
C ARG A 325 -8.20 -15.25 -12.78
N TRP A 326 -7.08 -15.89 -13.07
CA TRP A 326 -5.90 -15.94 -12.19
C TRP A 326 -4.59 -15.49 -12.85
N TRP A 327 -4.66 -15.08 -14.13
CA TRP A 327 -3.53 -14.54 -14.89
C TRP A 327 -3.81 -13.10 -15.35
N ARG A 328 -2.91 -12.18 -15.05
CA ARG A 328 -3.03 -10.77 -15.40
C ARG A 328 -2.56 -10.50 -16.82
N LYS A 329 -3.30 -9.69 -17.55
CA LYS A 329 -2.93 -9.15 -18.86
C LYS A 329 -1.68 -8.27 -18.77
N LYS A 330 -0.95 -8.21 -19.88
CA LYS A 330 0.24 -7.35 -19.99
C LYS A 330 -0.13 -5.92 -20.33
#